data_4c470dac4aaee85b96015f2513f2ec36
#
_entry.id   4c470dac4aaee85b96015f2513f2ec36
#
_cell.length_a   1.000
_cell.length_b   1.000
_cell.length_c   1.000
_cell.angle_alpha   90.00
_cell.angle_beta   90.00
_cell.angle_gamma   90.00
#
_symmetry.space_group_name_H-M   'P 1'
#
loop_
_entity.id
_entity.type
_entity.pdbx_description
1 polymer ?
#
loop_
_entity_poly.entity_id
_entity_poly.type
_entity_poly.pdbx_seq_one_letter_code
_entity_poly.pdbx_strand_id
1 'polypeptide(L)'
;AIDVPDEIDEKYRKLINYTLKGSQQGIKKLIVVFAKDTLKGVNALVNTEYNYLVTPHVQPDEVEQVISVVSHYRETGKMVKYVTANKRADKPYVINFTTDQIVVEGKPVSTLEYTTRIAGILASVPLSMSTTYQPLMEVDSVRPYTKSELDEAIGNGEFVIYNDGRKVKVARGVTSLETTSVAAPESFRKIKILAIADLMKSDIKQTLEDYYIGKYPCDYDHKCLLISAINSYMAVLEREMLLDKGSYCEIDVEAQRIYLEGKGINTEAMSEEEIKMANTGDNVYLKINAKILDAIEDVAIEITI
;
A
#
# COMPACT_ATOMS: atom_id res chain seq x y z
N ALA A 1 22.71 -10.70 1.87
CA ALA A 1 23.46 -10.84 3.12
C ALA A 1 22.53 -10.42 4.24
N ILE A 2 22.38 -11.24 5.28
CA ILE A 2 21.60 -10.89 6.48
C ILE A 2 22.63 -10.40 7.50
N ASP A 3 22.74 -9.08 7.64
CA ASP A 3 23.59 -8.44 8.66
C ASP A 3 22.85 -8.37 10.00
N VAL A 4 22.40 -9.50 10.51
CA VAL A 4 21.84 -9.59 11.86
C VAL A 4 23.01 -9.91 12.80
N PRO A 5 23.28 -9.09 13.84
CA PRO A 5 24.33 -9.37 14.79
C PRO A 5 24.16 -10.74 15.46
N ASP A 6 25.26 -11.47 15.64
CA ASP A 6 25.21 -12.82 16.26
C ASP A 6 24.73 -12.80 17.71
N GLU A 7 24.92 -11.69 18.42
CA GLU A 7 24.54 -11.50 19.83
C GLU A 7 23.16 -10.86 20.06
N ILE A 8 22.23 -11.00 19.12
CA ILE A 8 20.88 -10.45 19.28
C ILE A 8 20.03 -11.32 20.22
N ASP A 9 19.26 -10.68 21.11
CA ASP A 9 18.31 -11.35 22.00
C ASP A 9 17.35 -12.25 21.18
N GLU A 10 17.11 -13.47 21.64
CA GLU A 10 16.30 -14.47 20.95
C GLU A 10 14.88 -13.96 20.63
N LYS A 11 14.30 -13.12 21.48
CA LYS A 11 12.99 -12.50 21.24
C LYS A 11 12.96 -11.65 19.96
N TYR A 12 14.03 -10.87 19.70
CA TYR A 12 14.12 -10.06 18.46
C TYR A 12 14.43 -10.93 17.24
N ARG A 13 15.27 -11.94 17.41
CA ARG A 13 15.56 -12.93 16.36
C ARG A 13 14.29 -13.64 15.91
N LYS A 14 13.40 -14.01 16.83
CA LYS A 14 12.08 -14.58 16.53
C LYS A 14 11.23 -13.66 15.64
N LEU A 15 11.14 -12.36 15.97
CA LEU A 15 10.37 -11.37 15.21
C LEU A 15 10.95 -11.15 13.80
N ILE A 16 12.28 -11.09 13.69
CA ILE A 16 12.98 -11.04 12.40
C ILE A 16 12.64 -12.27 11.56
N ASN A 17 12.73 -13.46 12.14
CA ASN A 17 12.42 -14.72 11.45
C ASN A 17 10.95 -14.78 10.99
N TYR A 18 10.02 -14.27 11.80
CA TYR A 18 8.61 -14.15 11.38
C TYR A 18 8.47 -13.29 10.12
N THR A 19 9.13 -12.13 10.08
CA THR A 19 9.09 -11.26 8.92
C THR A 19 9.74 -11.91 7.71
N LEU A 20 10.93 -12.53 7.87
CA LEU A 20 11.68 -13.18 6.79
C LEU A 20 10.96 -14.38 6.16
N LYS A 21 10.05 -15.01 6.89
CA LYS A 21 9.28 -16.16 6.40
C LYS A 21 8.48 -15.84 5.14
N GLY A 22 8.01 -14.60 5.02
CA GLY A 22 7.32 -14.11 3.80
C GLY A 22 6.07 -14.91 3.43
N SER A 23 5.75 -14.93 2.15
CA SER A 23 4.71 -15.77 1.53
C SER A 23 5.38 -16.95 0.80
N GLN A 24 4.89 -17.34 -0.39
CA GLN A 24 5.56 -18.29 -1.27
C GLN A 24 6.90 -17.74 -1.81
N GLN A 25 7.03 -16.43 -1.87
CA GLN A 25 8.29 -15.73 -2.18
C GLN A 25 8.84 -15.12 -0.89
N GLY A 26 10.17 -15.03 -0.78
CA GLY A 26 10.82 -14.31 0.30
C GLY A 26 10.69 -12.79 0.14
N ILE A 27 10.86 -12.06 1.23
CA ILE A 27 10.94 -10.58 1.18
C ILE A 27 12.26 -10.16 0.52
N LYS A 28 12.21 -9.06 -0.25
CA LYS A 28 13.40 -8.53 -0.94
C LYS A 28 14.39 -7.87 0.02
N LYS A 29 13.88 -7.15 1.03
CA LYS A 29 14.69 -6.37 1.96
C LYS A 29 13.97 -6.28 3.32
N LEU A 30 14.68 -6.50 4.40
CA LEU A 30 14.26 -6.23 5.77
C LEU A 30 15.22 -5.21 6.38
N ILE A 31 14.66 -4.16 6.98
CA ILE A 31 15.40 -3.15 7.73
C ILE A 31 14.95 -3.26 9.18
N VAL A 32 15.90 -3.44 10.09
CA VAL A 32 15.64 -3.54 11.52
C VAL A 32 16.30 -2.36 12.21
N VAL A 33 15.52 -1.64 13.01
CA VAL A 33 16.02 -0.52 13.81
C VAL A 33 15.84 -0.85 15.29
N PHE A 34 16.95 -0.89 16.04
CA PHE A 34 16.93 -1.02 17.49
C PHE A 34 16.93 0.37 18.10
N ALA A 35 15.82 0.75 18.71
CA ALA A 35 15.67 2.03 19.38
C ALA A 35 15.02 1.86 20.75
N LYS A 36 15.38 2.72 21.71
CA LYS A 36 14.75 2.74 23.05
C LYS A 36 13.35 3.38 23.04
N ASP A 37 13.05 4.14 21.98
CA ASP A 37 11.84 4.93 21.83
C ASP A 37 11.30 4.67 20.41
N THR A 38 10.02 4.33 20.30
CA THR A 38 9.39 3.94 19.05
C THR A 38 9.49 5.05 18.01
N LEU A 39 9.17 6.29 18.38
CA LEU A 39 9.16 7.42 17.44
C LEU A 39 10.56 7.76 16.95
N LYS A 40 11.59 7.68 17.81
CA LYS A 40 12.98 7.84 17.37
C LYS A 40 13.38 6.78 16.36
N GLY A 41 12.95 5.52 16.60
CA GLY A 41 13.16 4.43 15.66
C GLY A 41 12.50 4.68 14.30
N VAL A 42 11.25 5.13 14.29
CA VAL A 42 10.51 5.45 13.06
C VAL A 42 11.15 6.64 12.33
N ASN A 43 11.52 7.70 13.06
CA ASN A 43 12.15 8.89 12.48
C ASN A 43 13.55 8.61 11.92
N ALA A 44 14.28 7.63 12.45
CA ALA A 44 15.56 7.20 11.87
C ALA A 44 15.41 6.65 10.45
N LEU A 45 14.21 6.25 10.05
CA LEU A 45 13.88 5.71 8.72
C LEU A 45 13.40 6.78 7.72
N VAL A 46 13.45 8.07 8.06
CA VAL A 46 12.93 9.16 7.22
C VAL A 46 13.53 9.16 5.81
N ASN A 47 14.84 8.93 5.69
CA ASN A 47 15.59 8.90 4.42
C ASN A 47 15.77 7.48 3.87
N THR A 48 15.01 6.50 4.36
CA THR A 48 15.13 5.10 3.95
C THR A 48 13.86 4.68 3.22
N GLU A 49 14.00 4.05 2.06
CA GLU A 49 12.85 3.54 1.31
C GLU A 49 12.41 2.15 1.79
N TYR A 50 11.12 2.01 2.08
CA TYR A 50 10.46 0.77 2.44
C TYR A 50 8.95 0.89 2.22
N ASN A 51 8.27 -0.26 2.06
CA ASN A 51 6.84 -0.30 1.76
C ASN A 51 5.96 -0.52 2.99
N TYR A 52 6.45 -1.29 3.97
CA TYR A 52 5.70 -1.64 5.17
C TYR A 52 6.51 -1.32 6.41
N LEU A 53 5.86 -0.69 7.38
CA LEU A 53 6.38 -0.43 8.73
C LEU A 53 5.66 -1.33 9.71
N VAL A 54 6.39 -1.83 10.71
CA VAL A 54 5.82 -2.55 11.86
C VAL A 54 6.60 -2.16 13.12
N THR A 55 5.89 -2.01 14.22
CA THR A 55 6.46 -1.62 15.53
C THR A 55 5.97 -2.63 16.58
N PRO A 56 6.62 -3.82 16.69
CA PRO A 56 6.11 -4.95 17.47
C PRO A 56 6.15 -4.74 18.99
N HIS A 57 6.71 -3.63 19.46
CA HIS A 57 6.80 -3.27 20.88
C HIS A 57 6.23 -1.86 21.15
N VAL A 58 5.47 -1.29 20.23
CA VAL A 58 4.83 0.02 20.40
C VAL A 58 3.90 0.02 21.60
N GLN A 59 3.93 1.08 22.38
CA GLN A 59 2.97 1.27 23.45
C GLN A 59 1.63 1.77 22.88
N PRO A 60 0.48 1.44 23.50
CA PRO A 60 -0.83 1.81 22.98
C PRO A 60 -1.03 3.32 22.73
N ASP A 61 -0.42 4.16 23.57
CA ASP A 61 -0.45 5.63 23.48
C ASP A 61 0.46 6.20 22.38
N GLU A 62 1.46 5.44 21.92
CA GLU A 62 2.35 5.84 20.82
C GLU A 62 1.78 5.52 19.42
N VAL A 63 0.82 4.60 19.30
CA VAL A 63 0.31 4.12 18.00
C VAL A 63 -0.21 5.26 17.13
N GLU A 64 -0.98 6.21 17.70
CA GLU A 64 -1.50 7.37 16.97
C GLU A 64 -0.37 8.29 16.46
N GLN A 65 0.68 8.43 17.23
CA GLN A 65 1.84 9.22 16.83
C GLN A 65 2.57 8.57 15.64
N VAL A 66 2.71 7.24 15.66
CA VAL A 66 3.27 6.51 14.51
C VAL A 66 2.38 6.66 13.27
N ILE A 67 1.05 6.56 13.42
CA ILE A 67 0.11 6.79 12.32
C ILE A 67 0.26 8.20 11.75
N SER A 68 0.42 9.22 12.61
CA SER A 68 0.62 10.61 12.19
C SER A 68 1.93 10.79 11.41
N VAL A 69 3.02 10.15 11.84
CA VAL A 69 4.29 10.15 11.09
C VAL A 69 4.14 9.48 9.73
N VAL A 70 3.45 8.34 9.66
CA VAL A 70 3.19 7.65 8.39
C VAL A 70 2.30 8.49 7.47
N SER A 71 1.29 9.20 8.02
CA SER A 71 0.48 10.16 7.25
C SER A 71 1.36 11.22 6.61
N HIS A 72 2.21 11.84 7.41
CA HIS A 72 3.15 12.86 6.91
C HIS A 72 4.11 12.32 5.83
N TYR A 73 4.63 11.08 5.99
CA TYR A 73 5.44 10.45 4.96
C TYR A 73 4.67 10.32 3.64
N ARG A 74 3.40 9.93 3.70
CA ARG A 74 2.57 9.78 2.49
C ARG A 74 2.23 11.11 1.82
N GLU A 75 2.00 12.17 2.59
CA GLU A 75 1.81 13.53 2.10
C GLU A 75 3.05 14.05 1.36
N THR A 76 4.25 13.69 1.82
CA THR A 76 5.52 14.03 1.17
C THR A 76 5.93 13.08 0.04
N GLY A 77 5.08 12.09 -0.28
CA GLY A 77 5.26 11.18 -1.40
C GLY A 77 6.00 9.88 -1.09
N LYS A 78 6.22 9.54 0.20
CA LYS A 78 6.79 8.27 0.63
C LYS A 78 5.66 7.29 0.97
N MET A 79 5.36 6.35 0.08
CA MET A 79 4.17 5.47 0.12
C MET A 79 4.31 4.31 1.11
N VAL A 80 4.44 4.61 2.40
CA VAL A 80 4.55 3.62 3.49
C VAL A 80 3.16 3.17 3.95
N LYS A 81 3.03 1.87 4.26
CA LYS A 81 1.88 1.27 4.95
C LYS A 81 2.30 0.79 6.35
N TYR A 82 1.46 1.00 7.34
CA TYR A 82 1.73 0.64 8.73
C TYR A 82 0.89 -0.57 9.14
N VAL A 83 1.55 -1.64 9.61
CA VAL A 83 0.90 -2.82 10.16
C VAL A 83 0.95 -2.74 11.69
N THR A 84 -0.20 -2.67 12.30
CA THR A 84 -0.35 -2.55 13.75
C THR A 84 -1.44 -3.49 14.28
N ALA A 85 -1.56 -3.61 15.60
CA ALA A 85 -2.53 -4.49 16.23
C ALA A 85 -3.65 -3.69 16.90
N ASN A 86 -4.90 -4.18 16.79
CA ASN A 86 -6.06 -3.71 17.54
C ASN A 86 -6.27 -2.20 17.49
N LYS A 87 -6.01 -1.58 16.32
CA LYS A 87 -6.15 -0.15 16.12
C LYS A 87 -7.07 0.17 14.94
N ARG A 88 -8.27 0.54 15.22
CA ARG A 88 -9.23 1.07 14.25
C ARG A 88 -8.83 2.50 13.87
N ALA A 89 -8.19 2.67 12.71
CA ALA A 89 -7.58 3.94 12.29
C ALA A 89 -8.36 4.67 11.20
N ASP A 90 -9.25 3.99 10.50
CA ASP A 90 -9.98 4.49 9.32
C ASP A 90 -9.05 5.16 8.29
N LYS A 91 -7.95 4.46 7.96
CA LYS A 91 -6.95 4.91 7.00
C LYS A 91 -6.57 3.78 6.04
N PRO A 92 -6.49 4.04 4.71
CA PRO A 92 -6.16 3.01 3.74
C PRO A 92 -4.73 2.46 3.90
N TYR A 93 -3.83 3.22 4.49
CA TYR A 93 -2.43 2.84 4.68
C TYR A 93 -2.14 2.23 6.06
N VAL A 94 -3.15 1.99 6.88
CA VAL A 94 -3.04 1.24 8.13
C VAL A 94 -3.68 -0.13 7.96
N ILE A 95 -2.97 -1.17 8.34
CA ILE A 95 -3.46 -2.55 8.39
C ILE A 95 -3.66 -2.89 9.87
N ASN A 96 -4.93 -3.05 10.25
CA ASN A 96 -5.34 -3.35 11.62
C ASN A 96 -5.47 -4.86 11.83
N PHE A 97 -4.42 -5.50 12.34
CA PHE A 97 -4.46 -6.93 12.66
C PHE A 97 -5.09 -7.16 14.04
N THR A 98 -6.14 -7.99 14.13
CA THR A 98 -6.94 -8.13 15.36
C THR A 98 -7.07 -9.56 15.90
N THR A 99 -6.56 -10.58 15.18
CA THR A 99 -6.64 -11.98 15.67
C THR A 99 -5.82 -12.17 16.93
N ASP A 100 -6.43 -12.79 17.92
CA ASP A 100 -5.82 -13.18 19.19
C ASP A 100 -5.72 -14.72 19.35
N GLN A 101 -5.25 -15.20 20.52
CA GLN A 101 -5.05 -16.62 20.85
C GLN A 101 -4.21 -17.36 19.82
N ILE A 102 -3.21 -16.67 19.26
CA ILE A 102 -2.32 -17.23 18.24
C ILE A 102 -1.32 -18.18 18.91
N VAL A 103 -1.26 -19.41 18.43
CA VAL A 103 -0.26 -20.41 18.83
C VAL A 103 0.59 -20.78 17.64
N VAL A 104 1.90 -20.64 17.76
CA VAL A 104 2.89 -20.98 16.73
C VAL A 104 3.91 -21.95 17.32
N GLU A 105 4.05 -23.13 16.73
CA GLU A 105 4.97 -24.18 17.18
C GLU A 105 4.81 -24.48 18.68
N GLY A 106 3.55 -24.61 19.14
CA GLY A 106 3.18 -24.88 20.51
C GLY A 106 3.34 -23.72 21.51
N LYS A 107 3.71 -22.52 21.04
CA LYS A 107 3.94 -21.34 21.88
C LYS A 107 2.94 -20.24 21.60
N PRO A 108 2.38 -19.58 22.63
CA PRO A 108 1.50 -18.43 22.43
C PRO A 108 2.30 -17.24 21.89
N VAL A 109 1.69 -16.49 20.97
CA VAL A 109 2.24 -15.26 20.39
C VAL A 109 1.20 -14.16 20.51
N SER A 110 1.62 -12.98 20.95
CA SER A 110 0.70 -11.84 21.04
C SER A 110 0.32 -11.32 19.66
N THR A 111 -0.89 -10.74 19.54
CA THR A 111 -1.35 -10.08 18.31
C THR A 111 -0.34 -9.05 17.80
N LEU A 112 0.23 -8.26 18.70
CA LEU A 112 1.20 -7.22 18.35
C LEU A 112 2.52 -7.80 17.81
N GLU A 113 3.09 -8.83 18.44
CA GLU A 113 4.29 -9.51 17.92
C GLU A 113 4.04 -10.15 16.55
N TYR A 114 2.85 -10.72 16.34
CA TYR A 114 2.51 -11.40 15.10
C TYR A 114 2.32 -10.43 13.92
N THR A 115 2.17 -9.11 14.15
CA THR A 115 2.18 -8.10 13.09
C THR A 115 3.45 -8.15 12.23
N THR A 116 4.59 -8.58 12.79
CA THR A 116 5.84 -8.77 12.04
C THR A 116 5.69 -9.85 10.96
N ARG A 117 4.97 -10.94 11.29
CA ARG A 117 4.65 -12.00 10.33
C ARG A 117 3.71 -11.52 9.24
N ILE A 118 2.68 -10.74 9.62
CA ILE A 118 1.74 -10.13 8.67
C ILE A 118 2.48 -9.17 7.72
N ALA A 119 3.35 -8.31 8.24
CA ALA A 119 4.17 -7.41 7.42
C ALA A 119 5.05 -8.20 6.41
N GLY A 120 5.64 -9.32 6.83
CA GLY A 120 6.41 -10.21 5.96
C GLY A 120 5.58 -10.79 4.82
N ILE A 121 4.35 -11.25 5.08
CA ILE A 121 3.42 -11.72 4.06
C ILE A 121 3.10 -10.59 3.06
N LEU A 122 2.67 -9.44 3.57
CA LEU A 122 2.27 -8.29 2.75
C LEU A 122 3.41 -7.79 1.86
N ALA A 123 4.65 -7.84 2.35
CA ALA A 123 5.84 -7.40 1.62
C ALA A 123 6.32 -8.41 0.56
N SER A 124 5.84 -9.65 0.58
CA SER A 124 6.33 -10.75 -0.26
C SER A 124 5.30 -11.33 -1.22
N VAL A 125 4.01 -11.06 -1.02
CA VAL A 125 2.98 -11.46 -2.00
C VAL A 125 3.14 -10.65 -3.28
N PRO A 126 3.21 -11.29 -4.47
CA PRO A 126 3.25 -10.58 -5.74
C PRO A 126 2.05 -9.63 -5.91
N LEU A 127 2.26 -8.45 -6.47
CA LEU A 127 1.20 -7.45 -6.66
C LEU A 127 0.06 -7.92 -7.59
N SER A 128 0.31 -8.94 -8.44
CA SER A 128 -0.74 -9.59 -9.24
C SER A 128 -1.69 -10.45 -8.41
N MET A 129 -1.33 -10.77 -7.16
CA MET A 129 -2.10 -11.63 -6.24
C MET A 129 -2.66 -10.82 -5.07
N SER A 130 -3.73 -11.36 -4.44
CA SER A 130 -4.21 -10.88 -3.14
C SER A 130 -3.62 -11.70 -2.00
N THR A 131 -3.55 -11.11 -0.81
CA THR A 131 -3.25 -11.85 0.43
C THR A 131 -4.42 -12.66 0.95
N THR A 132 -5.60 -12.53 0.36
CA THR A 132 -6.79 -13.32 0.71
C THR A 132 -6.51 -14.81 0.59
N TYR A 133 -6.84 -15.56 1.64
CA TYR A 133 -6.62 -17.00 1.80
C TYR A 133 -5.14 -17.44 1.77
N GLN A 134 -4.19 -16.52 1.92
CA GLN A 134 -2.78 -16.87 2.10
C GLN A 134 -2.62 -17.81 3.31
N PRO A 135 -2.08 -19.03 3.15
CA PRO A 135 -1.93 -19.98 4.25
C PRO A 135 -0.79 -19.60 5.19
N LEU A 136 -0.97 -19.97 6.45
CA LEU A 136 -0.03 -19.76 7.56
C LEU A 136 0.25 -21.14 8.20
N MET A 137 1.10 -21.91 7.54
CA MET A 137 1.34 -23.31 7.89
C MET A 137 2.05 -23.50 9.24
N GLU A 138 2.66 -22.44 9.76
CA GLU A 138 3.33 -22.41 11.06
C GLU A 138 2.38 -22.16 12.25
N VAL A 139 1.13 -21.81 11.98
CA VAL A 139 0.16 -21.49 13.05
C VAL A 139 -0.64 -22.74 13.38
N ASP A 140 -0.53 -23.17 14.62
CA ASP A 140 -1.24 -24.36 15.11
C ASP A 140 -2.72 -24.05 15.40
N SER A 141 -2.99 -22.90 16.01
CA SER A 141 -4.35 -22.47 16.33
C SER A 141 -4.46 -20.96 16.49
N VAL A 142 -5.68 -20.46 16.31
CA VAL A 142 -6.08 -19.09 16.57
C VAL A 142 -7.47 -19.10 17.22
N ARG A 143 -7.93 -17.95 17.71
CA ARG A 143 -9.31 -17.76 18.12
C ARG A 143 -10.26 -18.31 17.05
N PRO A 144 -11.26 -19.12 17.41
CA PRO A 144 -12.28 -19.55 16.46
C PRO A 144 -13.17 -18.36 16.07
N TYR A 145 -13.55 -18.32 14.79
CA TYR A 145 -14.47 -17.32 14.25
C TYR A 145 -15.65 -18.03 13.58
N THR A 146 -16.84 -17.53 13.82
CA THR A 146 -18.02 -17.82 12.99
C THR A 146 -17.93 -17.04 11.68
N LYS A 147 -18.70 -17.44 10.67
CA LYS A 147 -18.76 -16.70 9.40
C LYS A 147 -19.22 -15.24 9.62
N SER A 148 -20.21 -15.03 10.47
CA SER A 148 -20.73 -13.70 10.78
C SER A 148 -19.68 -12.80 11.42
N GLU A 149 -18.88 -13.33 12.37
CA GLU A 149 -17.78 -12.58 12.99
C GLU A 149 -16.67 -12.24 11.98
N LEU A 150 -16.37 -13.13 11.04
CA LEU A 150 -15.41 -12.84 9.96
C LEU A 150 -15.91 -11.74 9.03
N ASP A 151 -17.18 -11.82 8.62
CA ASP A 151 -17.79 -10.85 7.71
C ASP A 151 -17.86 -9.46 8.40
N GLU A 152 -18.19 -9.41 9.69
CA GLU A 152 -18.19 -8.19 10.50
C GLU A 152 -16.79 -7.60 10.64
N ALA A 153 -15.79 -8.40 11.02
CA ALA A 153 -14.41 -7.96 11.18
C ALA A 153 -13.87 -7.38 9.86
N ILE A 154 -14.09 -8.09 8.73
CA ILE A 154 -13.70 -7.60 7.39
C ILE A 154 -14.43 -6.29 7.06
N GLY A 155 -15.72 -6.20 7.35
CA GLY A 155 -16.52 -5.00 7.17
C GLY A 155 -15.98 -3.79 7.95
N ASN A 156 -15.46 -4.01 9.15
CA ASN A 156 -14.84 -3.02 10.02
C ASN A 156 -13.35 -2.72 9.66
N GLY A 157 -12.84 -3.22 8.53
CA GLY A 157 -11.46 -2.99 8.12
C GLY A 157 -10.42 -3.72 8.98
N GLU A 158 -10.80 -4.85 9.58
CA GLU A 158 -9.92 -5.68 10.39
C GLU A 158 -9.24 -6.76 9.52
N PHE A 159 -7.92 -6.81 9.57
CA PHE A 159 -7.15 -7.88 8.96
C PHE A 159 -7.09 -9.05 9.95
N VAL A 160 -7.74 -10.15 9.61
CA VAL A 160 -7.85 -11.32 10.48
C VAL A 160 -7.33 -12.58 9.82
N ILE A 161 -6.82 -13.50 10.63
CA ILE A 161 -6.50 -14.88 10.24
C ILE A 161 -7.44 -15.84 10.97
N TYR A 162 -7.83 -16.92 10.33
CA TYR A 162 -8.76 -17.89 10.88
C TYR A 162 -8.44 -19.31 10.46
N ASN A 163 -8.92 -20.29 11.21
CA ASN A 163 -8.83 -21.70 10.86
C ASN A 163 -10.08 -22.14 10.09
N ASP A 164 -9.91 -22.67 8.89
CA ASP A 164 -11.01 -23.15 8.05
C ASP A 164 -11.36 -24.64 8.28
N GLY A 165 -10.82 -25.22 9.35
CA GLY A 165 -10.94 -26.66 9.67
C GLY A 165 -9.82 -27.53 9.07
N ARG A 166 -8.97 -26.96 8.20
CA ARG A 166 -7.82 -27.65 7.58
C ARG A 166 -6.51 -26.95 7.88
N LYS A 167 -6.52 -25.62 7.86
CA LYS A 167 -5.34 -24.76 8.05
C LYS A 167 -5.74 -23.37 8.50
N VAL A 168 -4.79 -22.67 9.12
CA VAL A 168 -4.91 -21.24 9.38
C VAL A 168 -4.54 -20.46 8.13
N LYS A 169 -5.33 -19.46 7.77
CA LYS A 169 -5.14 -18.60 6.61
C LYS A 169 -5.67 -17.19 6.84
N VAL A 170 -5.24 -16.25 6.02
CA VAL A 170 -5.79 -14.88 5.98
C VAL A 170 -7.25 -14.93 5.53
N ALA A 171 -8.14 -14.21 6.19
CA ALA A 171 -9.54 -14.14 5.79
C ALA A 171 -9.69 -13.29 4.52
N ARG A 172 -9.25 -12.03 4.58
CA ARG A 172 -9.24 -11.11 3.43
C ARG A 172 -8.14 -10.05 3.57
N GLY A 173 -7.56 -9.64 2.43
CA GLY A 173 -6.52 -8.61 2.37
C GLY A 173 -7.11 -7.20 2.42
N VAL A 174 -7.55 -6.75 3.59
CA VAL A 174 -8.20 -5.45 3.80
C VAL A 174 -7.34 -4.48 4.59
N THR A 175 -7.52 -3.19 4.30
CA THR A 175 -6.98 -2.05 5.07
C THR A 175 -7.96 -1.64 6.17
N SER A 176 -7.56 -0.75 7.07
CA SER A 176 -8.45 -0.21 8.11
C SER A 176 -9.40 0.89 7.62
N LEU A 177 -9.50 1.12 6.31
CA LEU A 177 -10.39 2.13 5.74
C LEU A 177 -11.86 1.71 5.90
N GLU A 178 -12.66 2.57 6.51
CA GLU A 178 -14.11 2.41 6.69
C GLU A 178 -14.87 3.51 5.97
N THR A 179 -14.47 4.77 6.17
CA THR A 179 -15.10 5.94 5.57
C THR A 179 -14.45 6.25 4.22
N THR A 180 -15.24 6.19 3.16
CA THR A 180 -14.76 6.44 1.79
C THR A 180 -14.89 7.90 1.38
N SER A 181 -14.01 8.35 0.51
CA SER A 181 -13.99 9.69 -0.06
C SER A 181 -13.36 9.66 -1.46
N VAL A 182 -13.34 10.80 -2.16
CA VAL A 182 -12.65 10.91 -3.46
C VAL A 182 -11.15 10.60 -3.32
N ALA A 183 -10.52 11.04 -2.24
CA ALA A 183 -9.10 10.78 -1.97
C ALA A 183 -8.83 9.36 -1.42
N ALA A 184 -9.85 8.72 -0.85
CA ALA A 184 -9.80 7.36 -0.32
C ALA A 184 -11.02 6.56 -0.80
N PRO A 185 -11.05 6.14 -2.08
CA PRO A 185 -12.17 5.41 -2.65
C PRO A 185 -12.33 4.02 -2.01
N GLU A 186 -13.51 3.44 -2.14
CA GLU A 186 -13.82 2.12 -1.58
C GLU A 186 -12.82 1.04 -2.01
N SER A 187 -12.30 1.11 -3.22
CA SER A 187 -11.28 0.19 -3.71
C SER A 187 -10.02 0.16 -2.86
N PHE A 188 -9.68 1.25 -2.14
CA PHE A 188 -8.54 1.31 -1.21
C PHE A 188 -8.77 0.58 0.11
N ARG A 189 -9.95 0.03 0.33
CA ARG A 189 -10.16 -0.99 1.37
C ARG A 189 -9.36 -2.27 1.09
N LYS A 190 -8.97 -2.51 -0.16
CA LYS A 190 -8.16 -3.67 -0.57
C LYS A 190 -6.67 -3.32 -0.60
N ILE A 191 -5.88 -4.07 0.16
CA ILE A 191 -4.42 -3.87 0.25
C ILE A 191 -3.75 -3.97 -1.13
N LYS A 192 -4.18 -4.92 -1.97
CA LYS A 192 -3.66 -5.10 -3.33
C LYS A 192 -3.82 -3.83 -4.17
N ILE A 193 -5.02 -3.27 -4.19
CA ILE A 193 -5.33 -2.07 -4.99
C ILE A 193 -4.51 -0.87 -4.51
N LEU A 194 -4.46 -0.65 -3.19
CA LEU A 194 -3.63 0.41 -2.62
C LEU A 194 -2.14 0.21 -2.94
N ALA A 195 -1.64 -1.03 -2.87
CA ALA A 195 -0.23 -1.32 -3.11
C ALA A 195 0.18 -1.02 -4.57
N ILE A 196 -0.69 -1.31 -5.54
CA ILE A 196 -0.46 -0.97 -6.95
C ILE A 196 -0.52 0.55 -7.17
N ALA A 197 -1.50 1.24 -6.58
CA ALA A 197 -1.58 2.70 -6.65
C ALA A 197 -0.34 3.39 -6.02
N ASP A 198 0.14 2.86 -4.89
CA ASP A 198 1.36 3.33 -4.24
C ASP A 198 2.61 3.09 -5.10
N LEU A 199 2.72 1.93 -5.75
CA LEU A 199 3.80 1.63 -6.71
C LEU A 199 3.81 2.66 -7.84
N MET A 200 2.66 2.84 -8.51
CA MET A 200 2.54 3.80 -9.62
C MET A 200 2.96 5.21 -9.19
N LYS A 201 2.48 5.66 -8.04
CA LYS A 201 2.81 6.99 -7.52
C LYS A 201 4.30 7.14 -7.22
N SER A 202 4.94 6.11 -6.64
CA SER A 202 6.37 6.12 -6.35
C SER A 202 7.22 6.10 -7.61
N ASP A 203 6.91 5.21 -8.57
CA ASP A 203 7.69 5.05 -9.80
C ASP A 203 7.59 6.29 -10.70
N ILE A 204 6.39 6.85 -10.85
CA ILE A 204 6.18 8.08 -11.63
C ILE A 204 6.92 9.24 -10.97
N LYS A 205 6.78 9.42 -9.64
CA LYS A 205 7.49 10.48 -8.90
C LYS A 205 8.99 10.37 -9.10
N GLN A 206 9.57 9.20 -8.88
CA GLN A 206 11.01 8.98 -9.04
C GLN A 206 11.47 9.25 -10.48
N THR A 207 10.71 8.77 -11.47
CA THR A 207 11.03 9.02 -12.88
C THR A 207 11.00 10.51 -13.22
N LEU A 208 10.02 11.25 -12.70
CA LEU A 208 9.92 12.69 -12.89
C LEU A 208 11.13 13.41 -12.28
N GLU A 209 11.48 13.11 -11.06
CA GLU A 209 12.62 13.72 -10.34
C GLU A 209 13.97 13.40 -11.03
N ASP A 210 14.15 12.14 -11.45
CA ASP A 210 15.39 11.69 -12.03
C ASP A 210 15.61 12.16 -13.47
N TYR A 211 14.55 12.30 -14.28
CA TYR A 211 14.71 12.46 -15.73
C TYR A 211 14.01 13.68 -16.35
N TYR A 212 13.04 14.31 -15.68
CA TYR A 212 12.23 15.38 -16.30
C TYR A 212 12.35 16.73 -15.59
N ILE A 213 12.19 16.76 -14.27
CA ILE A 213 12.16 18.02 -13.50
C ILE A 213 13.49 18.74 -13.60
N GLY A 214 13.43 20.00 -14.09
CA GLY A 214 14.63 20.85 -14.29
C GLY A 214 15.50 20.47 -15.49
N LYS A 215 15.08 19.51 -16.36
CA LYS A 215 15.89 19.02 -17.48
C LYS A 215 15.32 19.36 -18.85
N TYR A 216 14.03 19.64 -18.92
CA TYR A 216 13.34 19.98 -20.18
C TYR A 216 12.58 21.30 -20.06
N PRO A 217 12.42 22.06 -21.17
CA PRO A 217 11.50 23.20 -21.21
C PRO A 217 10.05 22.74 -21.01
N CYS A 218 9.23 23.59 -20.41
CA CYS A 218 7.82 23.30 -20.17
C CYS A 218 6.95 23.78 -21.34
N ASP A 219 7.16 23.22 -22.53
CA ASP A 219 6.33 23.43 -23.71
C ASP A 219 5.41 22.24 -23.99
N TYR A 220 4.54 22.37 -24.97
CA TYR A 220 3.57 21.32 -25.31
C TYR A 220 4.24 20.02 -25.77
N ASP A 221 5.31 20.10 -26.55
CA ASP A 221 5.97 18.91 -27.08
C ASP A 221 6.63 18.09 -25.98
N HIS A 222 7.24 18.75 -24.99
CA HIS A 222 7.83 18.06 -23.85
C HIS A 222 6.77 17.52 -22.87
N LYS A 223 5.60 18.20 -22.75
CA LYS A 223 4.44 17.62 -22.05
C LYS A 223 3.97 16.33 -22.72
N CYS A 224 3.88 16.29 -24.05
CA CYS A 224 3.53 15.10 -24.82
C CYS A 224 4.57 13.98 -24.68
N LEU A 225 5.87 14.32 -24.66
CA LEU A 225 6.94 13.34 -24.40
C LEU A 225 6.79 12.68 -23.03
N LEU A 226 6.51 13.48 -21.99
CA LEU A 226 6.27 12.97 -20.63
C LEU A 226 5.03 12.06 -20.59
N ILE A 227 3.93 12.46 -21.21
CA ILE A 227 2.71 11.65 -21.31
C ILE A 227 3.00 10.31 -21.99
N SER A 228 3.78 10.32 -23.07
CA SER A 228 4.17 9.11 -23.79
C SER A 228 4.99 8.16 -22.91
N ALA A 229 5.89 8.69 -22.09
CA ALA A 229 6.67 7.89 -21.16
C ALA A 229 5.78 7.25 -20.08
N ILE A 230 4.85 8.01 -19.48
CA ILE A 230 3.89 7.51 -18.50
C ILE A 230 2.98 6.43 -19.13
N ASN A 231 2.48 6.67 -20.35
CA ASN A 231 1.66 5.69 -21.08
C ASN A 231 2.43 4.39 -21.38
N SER A 232 3.72 4.51 -21.73
CA SER A 232 4.60 3.36 -21.92
C SER A 232 4.79 2.55 -20.61
N TYR A 233 4.95 3.23 -19.50
CA TYR A 233 5.01 2.59 -18.17
C TYR A 233 3.70 1.86 -17.84
N MET A 234 2.53 2.50 -18.05
CA MET A 234 1.23 1.85 -17.82
C MET A 234 1.04 0.62 -18.71
N ALA A 235 1.49 0.65 -19.96
CA ALA A 235 1.47 -0.52 -20.85
C ALA A 235 2.35 -1.68 -20.33
N VAL A 236 3.41 -1.40 -19.56
CA VAL A 236 4.17 -2.43 -18.84
C VAL A 236 3.31 -3.03 -17.74
N LEU A 237 2.66 -2.21 -16.90
CA LEU A 237 1.79 -2.68 -15.82
C LEU A 237 0.58 -3.48 -16.34
N GLU A 238 0.04 -3.13 -17.51
CA GLU A 238 -1.01 -3.93 -18.19
C GLU A 238 -0.49 -5.31 -18.58
N ARG A 239 0.72 -5.42 -19.12
CA ARG A 239 1.35 -6.72 -19.44
C ARG A 239 1.64 -7.57 -18.21
N GLU A 240 1.94 -6.93 -17.08
CA GLU A 240 2.13 -7.58 -15.79
C GLU A 240 0.81 -7.92 -15.08
N MET A 241 -0.33 -7.64 -15.72
CA MET A 241 -1.68 -7.87 -15.16
C MET A 241 -1.93 -7.12 -13.83
N LEU A 242 -1.34 -5.95 -13.70
CA LEU A 242 -1.61 -5.04 -12.59
C LEU A 242 -2.68 -4.01 -12.97
N LEU A 243 -2.72 -3.61 -14.23
CA LEU A 243 -3.76 -2.75 -14.80
C LEU A 243 -4.57 -3.49 -15.86
N ASP A 244 -5.84 -3.13 -16.00
CA ASP A 244 -6.67 -3.51 -17.14
C ASP A 244 -6.36 -2.61 -18.34
N LYS A 245 -6.70 -3.10 -19.53
CA LYS A 245 -6.48 -2.39 -20.78
C LYS A 245 -7.21 -1.05 -20.82
N GLY A 246 -6.57 -0.09 -21.47
CA GLY A 246 -7.10 1.25 -21.65
C GLY A 246 -6.90 2.15 -20.44
N SER A 247 -5.85 1.91 -19.68
CA SER A 247 -5.30 2.88 -18.75
C SER A 247 -4.46 3.91 -19.52
N TYR A 248 -4.59 5.20 -19.19
CA TYR A 248 -3.90 6.26 -19.93
C TYR A 248 -3.63 7.50 -19.08
N CYS A 249 -2.64 8.26 -19.53
CA CYS A 249 -2.30 9.59 -19.02
C CYS A 249 -2.59 10.63 -20.12
N GLU A 250 -3.11 11.77 -19.73
CA GLU A 250 -3.40 12.92 -20.58
C GLU A 250 -3.15 14.23 -19.86
N ILE A 251 -3.19 15.36 -20.57
CA ILE A 251 -3.20 16.69 -19.96
C ILE A 251 -4.53 16.85 -19.21
N ASP A 252 -4.46 17.27 -17.95
CA ASP A 252 -5.63 17.70 -17.19
C ASP A 252 -6.07 19.09 -17.66
N VAL A 253 -6.99 19.09 -18.62
CA VAL A 253 -7.51 20.33 -19.24
C VAL A 253 -8.16 21.24 -18.20
N GLU A 254 -8.89 20.66 -17.25
CA GLU A 254 -9.60 21.44 -16.22
C GLU A 254 -8.62 22.09 -15.23
N ALA A 255 -7.65 21.32 -14.75
CA ALA A 255 -6.61 21.86 -13.86
C ALA A 255 -5.77 22.92 -14.57
N GLN A 256 -5.48 22.73 -15.87
CA GLN A 256 -4.75 23.72 -16.67
C GLN A 256 -5.59 24.97 -16.94
N ARG A 257 -6.90 24.83 -17.17
CA ARG A 257 -7.87 25.94 -17.28
C ARG A 257 -7.87 26.80 -16.03
N ILE A 258 -8.06 26.16 -14.86
CA ILE A 258 -8.07 26.84 -13.56
C ILE A 258 -6.77 27.64 -13.33
N TYR A 259 -5.63 27.06 -13.72
CA TYR A 259 -4.33 27.76 -13.62
C TYR A 259 -4.29 29.01 -14.51
N LEU A 260 -4.73 28.90 -15.78
CA LEU A 260 -4.73 30.01 -16.75
C LEU A 260 -5.65 31.15 -16.28
N GLU A 261 -6.84 30.82 -15.79
CA GLU A 261 -7.78 31.78 -15.21
C GLU A 261 -7.21 32.48 -13.99
N GLY A 262 -6.52 31.73 -13.12
CA GLY A 262 -5.78 32.27 -11.96
C GLY A 262 -4.64 33.24 -12.35
N LYS A 263 -4.18 33.18 -13.63
CA LYS A 263 -3.22 34.13 -14.22
C LYS A 263 -3.90 35.27 -14.98
N GLY A 264 -5.21 35.34 -14.95
CA GLY A 264 -5.99 36.42 -15.61
C GLY A 264 -6.20 36.19 -17.12
N ILE A 265 -5.96 34.97 -17.61
CA ILE A 265 -6.22 34.60 -19.00
C ILE A 265 -7.69 34.17 -19.12
N ASN A 266 -8.44 34.81 -20.04
CA ASN A 266 -9.81 34.40 -20.32
C ASN A 266 -9.81 33.10 -21.14
N THR A 267 -10.32 32.02 -20.56
CA THR A 267 -10.38 30.69 -21.18
C THR A 267 -11.75 30.35 -21.76
N GLU A 268 -12.78 31.19 -21.61
CA GLU A 268 -14.14 30.90 -22.07
C GLU A 268 -14.24 30.68 -23.61
N ALA A 269 -13.41 31.40 -24.38
CA ALA A 269 -13.37 31.31 -25.83
C ALA A 269 -12.33 30.31 -26.34
N MET A 270 -11.55 29.68 -25.49
CA MET A 270 -10.49 28.74 -25.86
C MET A 270 -11.06 27.32 -26.04
N SER A 271 -10.68 26.67 -27.12
CA SER A 271 -10.89 25.25 -27.30
C SER A 271 -10.03 24.41 -26.32
N GLU A 272 -10.39 23.16 -26.15
CA GLU A 272 -9.57 22.25 -25.32
C GLU A 272 -8.13 22.11 -25.84
N GLU A 273 -7.95 22.14 -27.16
CA GLU A 273 -6.62 22.06 -27.79
C GLU A 273 -5.80 23.30 -27.50
N GLU A 274 -6.39 24.49 -27.56
CA GLU A 274 -5.72 25.74 -27.22
C GLU A 274 -5.34 25.77 -25.74
N ILE A 275 -6.19 25.23 -24.85
CA ILE A 275 -5.86 25.11 -23.43
C ILE A 275 -4.69 24.14 -23.25
N LYS A 276 -4.68 22.95 -23.89
CA LYS A 276 -3.58 21.98 -23.79
C LYS A 276 -2.25 22.57 -24.28
N MET A 277 -2.26 23.39 -25.32
CA MET A 277 -1.08 24.04 -25.89
C MET A 277 -0.62 25.27 -25.11
N ALA A 278 -1.46 25.83 -24.26
CA ALA A 278 -1.17 27.05 -23.54
C ALA A 278 0.08 26.93 -22.65
N ASN A 279 0.79 28.06 -22.55
CA ASN A 279 1.95 28.14 -21.66
C ASN A 279 1.51 28.19 -20.19
N THR A 280 1.94 27.22 -19.40
CA THR A 280 1.66 27.07 -17.97
C THR A 280 2.86 27.39 -17.09
N GLY A 281 3.84 28.15 -17.61
CA GLY A 281 5.09 28.45 -16.91
C GLY A 281 5.91 27.18 -16.66
N ASP A 282 6.19 26.89 -15.42
CA ASP A 282 6.94 25.70 -14.96
C ASP A 282 6.04 24.55 -14.49
N ASN A 283 4.71 24.69 -14.67
CA ASN A 283 3.73 23.72 -14.15
C ASN A 283 3.22 22.79 -15.28
N VAL A 284 3.13 21.51 -14.97
CA VAL A 284 2.52 20.49 -15.83
C VAL A 284 1.36 19.84 -15.09
N TYR A 285 0.18 19.87 -15.70
CA TYR A 285 -1.05 19.30 -15.14
C TYR A 285 -1.40 18.03 -15.92
N LEU A 286 -1.30 16.87 -15.26
CA LEU A 286 -1.58 15.57 -15.87
C LEU A 286 -2.66 14.85 -15.08
N LYS A 287 -3.50 14.13 -15.82
CA LYS A 287 -4.51 13.23 -15.30
C LYS A 287 -4.22 11.80 -15.74
N ILE A 288 -4.19 10.88 -14.78
CA ILE A 288 -3.99 9.46 -15.04
C ILE A 288 -5.29 8.71 -14.75
N ASN A 289 -5.80 8.02 -15.77
CA ASN A 289 -6.94 7.13 -15.65
C ASN A 289 -6.43 5.69 -15.60
N ALA A 290 -6.16 5.19 -14.38
CA ALA A 290 -5.67 3.84 -14.15
C ALA A 290 -6.82 2.90 -13.77
N LYS A 291 -6.93 1.78 -14.47
CA LYS A 291 -7.87 0.70 -14.18
C LYS A 291 -7.13 -0.44 -13.50
N ILE A 292 -7.00 -0.38 -12.18
CA ILE A 292 -6.26 -1.39 -11.42
C ILE A 292 -7.05 -2.71 -11.41
N LEU A 293 -6.38 -3.82 -11.79
CA LEU A 293 -6.98 -5.16 -11.76
C LEU A 293 -7.01 -5.72 -10.34
N ASP A 294 -8.20 -6.17 -9.96
CA ASP A 294 -8.40 -6.88 -8.71
C ASP A 294 -8.06 -8.38 -8.84
N ALA A 295 -8.00 -9.09 -7.72
CA ALA A 295 -7.89 -10.54 -7.69
C ALA A 295 -9.28 -11.18 -7.66
N ILE A 296 -9.40 -12.41 -8.15
CA ILE A 296 -10.61 -13.22 -7.96
C ILE A 296 -10.65 -13.62 -6.47
N GLU A 297 -11.65 -13.14 -5.75
CA GLU A 297 -11.82 -13.41 -4.31
C GLU A 297 -13.16 -14.07 -4.00
N ASP A 298 -14.21 -13.71 -4.73
CA ASP A 298 -15.56 -14.24 -4.55
C ASP A 298 -16.02 -14.95 -5.82
N VAL A 299 -16.50 -16.19 -5.68
CA VAL A 299 -16.97 -17.03 -6.80
C VAL A 299 -18.35 -17.56 -6.45
N ALA A 300 -19.35 -17.25 -7.25
CA ALA A 300 -20.67 -17.88 -7.19
C ALA A 300 -20.72 -19.00 -8.24
N ILE A 301 -21.13 -20.20 -7.83
CA ILE A 301 -21.26 -21.37 -8.71
C ILE A 301 -22.68 -21.89 -8.57
N GLU A 302 -23.39 -21.98 -9.68
CA GLU A 302 -24.68 -22.68 -9.79
C GLU A 302 -24.45 -23.98 -10.55
N ILE A 303 -24.90 -25.10 -9.98
CA ILE A 303 -24.83 -26.41 -10.61
C ILE A 303 -26.26 -26.88 -10.84
N THR A 304 -26.63 -27.00 -12.12
CA THR A 304 -27.92 -27.61 -12.53
C THR A 304 -27.68 -29.08 -12.83
N ILE A 305 -28.50 -29.98 -12.24
CA ILE A 305 -28.42 -31.45 -12.42
C ILE A 305 -29.63 -31.91 -13.23
#